data_fbc86d080de91f7260e0c094c629501b
#
_entry.id   fbc86d080de91f7260e0c094c629501b
#
_cell.length_a   1.000
_cell.length_b   1.000
_cell.length_c   1.000
_cell.angle_alpha   90.00
_cell.angle_beta   90.00
_cell.angle_gamma   90.00
#
_symmetry.space_group_name_H-M   'P 1'
#
loop_
_entity.id
_entity.type
_entity.pdbx_description
1 polymer ?
#
loop_
_entity_poly.entity_id
_entity_poly.type
_entity_poly.pdbx_seq_one_letter_code
_entity_poly.pdbx_strand_id
1 'polypeptide(L)'
;HIDSLGLSGQFFYSWLDKDEMKMDLFIDKYEIPKTFFESLPLQPKFSALETEIHIQSDLKNFEGNITLSNNLGLSTSGNISLTNFDNFVSIDEIKLKGDNASLSMNGIYQKDGQFNSSIKLTDFDINQWIIDDIPTDLNGQLDIEANIKQSRLQEIILNMELLEDKLYKDRQISVYGTVDYVNDFLNIEEPLELSIGNSKIIVTGTSNFKDKIYDLDFDLDNADVFIINNFWSDSLENGKATGNLSVSGSFNNPNLNAELVLNDIKYKNFNLESFEFFGNLNSKGDYTIGNCQLRIGSGKWNEESFESGVVDLSYSKEGIEIQSAEFKNKKDFFQLSGFFNNNGNGIFNRLQIATGQTYLINTKPLEFTLGEDVDLLQLDLGENELILKPFEFHVNDGIITGHLSLTDEVDGLLKVSNIE
;
A
#
# COMPACT_ATOMS: atom_id res chain seq x y z
N HIS A 1 32.23 -28.65 0.93
CA HIS A 1 31.92 -28.13 -0.42
C HIS A 1 31.52 -26.66 -0.31
N ILE A 2 32.51 -25.78 -0.44
CA ILE A 2 32.36 -24.33 -0.39
C ILE A 2 32.10 -23.78 -1.81
N ASP A 3 32.40 -24.55 -2.83
CA ASP A 3 32.31 -24.15 -4.25
C ASP A 3 30.88 -23.85 -4.76
N SER A 4 29.84 -24.23 -4.02
CA SER A 4 28.44 -23.93 -4.41
C SER A 4 27.95 -22.57 -3.93
N LEU A 5 28.76 -21.84 -3.15
CA LEU A 5 28.34 -20.57 -2.49
C LEU A 5 29.02 -19.34 -3.11
N GLY A 6 29.81 -19.48 -4.19
CA GLY A 6 30.51 -18.33 -4.78
C GLY A 6 31.51 -17.65 -3.86
N LEU A 7 32.01 -18.36 -2.84
CA LEU A 7 33.02 -17.86 -1.91
C LEU A 7 34.40 -17.98 -2.56
N SER A 8 35.11 -16.87 -2.72
CA SER A 8 36.54 -16.83 -2.97
C SER A 8 37.24 -16.18 -1.78
N GLY A 9 38.33 -16.78 -1.33
CA GLY A 9 39.03 -16.21 -0.20
C GLY A 9 40.33 -16.98 0.12
N GLN A 10 41.09 -16.43 1.00
CA GLN A 10 42.35 -17.01 1.46
C GLN A 10 42.27 -17.23 2.97
N PHE A 11 42.74 -18.37 3.40
CA PHE A 11 42.80 -18.75 4.80
C PHE A 11 44.25 -18.96 5.18
N PHE A 12 44.74 -18.20 6.13
CA PHE A 12 46.07 -18.34 6.71
C PHE A 12 45.97 -18.80 8.15
N TYR A 13 46.72 -19.81 8.49
CA TYR A 13 46.78 -20.39 9.82
C TYR A 13 48.21 -20.41 10.28
N SER A 14 48.53 -19.83 11.46
CA SER A 14 49.83 -19.90 12.08
C SER A 14 49.70 -20.46 13.49
N TRP A 15 50.52 -21.47 13.78
CA TRP A 15 50.65 -22.05 15.10
C TRP A 15 51.98 -21.60 15.68
N LEU A 16 51.98 -20.64 16.57
CA LEU A 16 53.20 -20.06 17.15
C LEU A 16 53.62 -20.73 18.46
N ASP A 17 52.69 -21.15 19.28
CA ASP A 17 52.86 -21.94 20.51
C ASP A 17 51.57 -22.69 20.87
N LYS A 18 51.64 -23.59 21.89
CA LYS A 18 50.48 -24.41 22.29
C LYS A 18 49.25 -23.61 22.73
N ASP A 19 49.44 -22.34 23.03
CA ASP A 19 48.40 -21.44 23.57
C ASP A 19 48.11 -20.18 22.68
N GLU A 20 48.84 -20.01 21.56
CA GLU A 20 48.62 -18.88 20.66
C GLU A 20 48.34 -19.34 19.21
N MET A 21 47.09 -19.54 18.91
CA MET A 21 46.62 -19.85 17.56
C MET A 21 46.08 -18.58 16.92
N LYS A 22 46.63 -18.19 15.77
CA LYS A 22 46.12 -17.05 14.99
C LYS A 22 45.60 -17.52 13.65
N MET A 23 44.45 -16.99 13.29
CA MET A 23 43.78 -17.26 12.04
C MET A 23 43.50 -15.95 11.32
N ASP A 24 43.89 -15.84 10.08
CA ASP A 24 43.50 -14.76 9.17
C ASP A 24 42.58 -15.35 8.08
N LEU A 25 41.38 -14.86 8.01
CA LEU A 25 40.39 -15.21 6.99
C LEU A 25 40.10 -14.02 6.11
N PHE A 26 40.34 -14.18 4.81
CA PHE A 26 39.96 -13.19 3.80
C PHE A 26 38.89 -13.82 2.92
N ILE A 27 37.75 -13.18 2.84
CA ILE A 27 36.73 -13.46 1.85
C ILE A 27 36.74 -12.29 0.88
N ASP A 28 37.33 -12.51 -0.31
CA ASP A 28 37.47 -11.44 -1.31
C ASP A 28 36.14 -11.07 -1.96
N LYS A 29 35.24 -12.06 -2.07
CA LYS A 29 33.92 -11.86 -2.63
C LYS A 29 32.99 -12.99 -2.21
N TYR A 30 31.88 -12.62 -1.66
CA TYR A 30 30.71 -13.50 -1.49
C TYR A 30 29.50 -12.83 -2.10
N GLU A 31 28.91 -13.46 -3.09
CA GLU A 31 27.68 -12.99 -3.71
C GLU A 31 26.49 -13.71 -3.06
N ILE A 32 25.61 -12.95 -2.42
CA ILE A 32 24.40 -13.50 -1.83
C ILE A 32 23.50 -14.01 -2.98
N PRO A 33 23.07 -15.27 -2.95
CA PRO A 33 22.28 -15.85 -4.03
C PRO A 33 20.99 -15.07 -4.29
N LYS A 34 20.69 -14.85 -5.57
CA LYS A 34 19.48 -14.14 -6.01
C LYS A 34 18.20 -14.75 -5.45
N THR A 35 18.17 -16.08 -5.28
CA THR A 35 17.05 -16.82 -4.68
C THR A 35 16.73 -16.40 -3.24
N PHE A 36 17.72 -15.85 -2.51
CA PHE A 36 17.49 -15.29 -1.18
C PHE A 36 16.62 -14.02 -1.29
N PHE A 37 16.95 -13.13 -2.22
CA PHE A 37 16.19 -11.88 -2.41
C PHE A 37 14.80 -12.15 -2.97
N GLU A 38 14.66 -13.14 -3.86
CA GLU A 38 13.36 -13.55 -4.42
C GLU A 38 12.40 -14.11 -3.36
N SER A 39 12.92 -14.56 -2.21
CA SER A 39 12.12 -15.04 -1.08
C SER A 39 11.67 -13.95 -0.13
N LEU A 40 12.17 -12.73 -0.27
CA LEU A 40 11.79 -11.62 0.58
C LEU A 40 10.42 -11.04 0.15
N PRO A 41 9.56 -10.67 1.11
CA PRO A 41 8.27 -10.06 0.80
C PRO A 41 8.41 -8.68 0.11
N LEU A 42 9.51 -7.99 0.36
CA LEU A 42 9.90 -6.74 -0.30
C LEU A 42 11.11 -7.01 -1.17
N GLN A 43 10.99 -6.77 -2.46
CA GLN A 43 12.11 -6.97 -3.39
C GLN A 43 13.10 -5.81 -3.30
N PRO A 44 14.40 -6.08 -3.09
CA PRO A 44 15.41 -5.05 -3.10
C PRO A 44 15.62 -4.48 -4.52
N LYS A 45 16.05 -3.23 -4.61
CA LYS A 45 16.44 -2.58 -5.88
C LYS A 45 17.61 -3.26 -6.57
N PHE A 46 18.49 -3.91 -5.82
CA PHE A 46 19.68 -4.55 -6.32
C PHE A 46 19.46 -6.05 -6.59
N SER A 47 20.14 -6.56 -7.60
CA SER A 47 20.09 -7.97 -7.98
C SER A 47 21.27 -8.78 -7.42
N ALA A 48 22.27 -8.11 -6.87
CA ALA A 48 23.45 -8.75 -6.27
C ALA A 48 23.97 -7.91 -5.10
N LEU A 49 24.33 -8.59 -4.03
CA LEU A 49 25.04 -8.05 -2.88
C LEU A 49 26.35 -8.79 -2.71
N GLU A 50 27.45 -8.06 -2.76
CA GLU A 50 28.80 -8.58 -2.59
C GLU A 50 29.32 -8.23 -1.21
N THR A 51 30.00 -9.16 -0.59
CA THR A 51 30.58 -9.00 0.74
C THR A 51 32.06 -9.31 0.69
N GLU A 52 32.88 -8.39 1.15
CA GLU A 52 34.33 -8.61 1.42
C GLU A 52 34.50 -8.65 2.93
N ILE A 53 35.22 -9.66 3.44
CA ILE A 53 35.45 -9.82 4.88
C ILE A 53 36.90 -10.14 5.13
N HIS A 54 37.53 -9.40 6.03
CA HIS A 54 38.84 -9.73 6.55
C HIS A 54 38.72 -9.87 8.08
N ILE A 55 38.97 -11.08 8.60
CA ILE A 55 38.83 -11.41 10.03
C ILE A 55 40.15 -11.98 10.53
N GLN A 56 40.61 -11.48 11.65
CA GLN A 56 41.69 -12.05 12.46
C GLN A 56 41.09 -12.71 13.71
N SER A 57 41.63 -13.84 14.10
CA SER A 57 41.09 -14.59 15.24
C SER A 57 42.18 -15.32 16.02
N ASP A 58 41.96 -15.40 17.32
CA ASP A 58 42.66 -16.33 18.23
C ASP A 58 41.77 -17.58 18.53
N LEU A 59 40.78 -17.89 17.67
CA LEU A 59 39.77 -18.92 17.78
C LEU A 59 38.64 -18.63 18.81
N LYS A 60 38.84 -17.70 19.70
CA LYS A 60 37.81 -17.27 20.65
C LYS A 60 37.27 -15.92 20.22
N ASN A 61 38.17 -14.99 19.92
CA ASN A 61 37.80 -13.65 19.50
C ASN A 61 38.08 -13.50 18.02
N PHE A 62 37.17 -12.91 17.30
CA PHE A 62 37.22 -12.65 15.86
C PHE A 62 37.03 -11.15 15.66
N GLU A 63 38.02 -10.49 15.15
CA GLU A 63 37.99 -9.06 14.86
C GLU A 63 38.35 -8.83 13.40
N GLY A 64 37.65 -7.90 12.76
CA GLY A 64 37.94 -7.63 11.35
C GLY A 64 37.14 -6.51 10.75
N ASN A 65 37.28 -6.43 9.43
CA ASN A 65 36.58 -5.47 8.61
C ASN A 65 35.58 -6.19 7.69
N ILE A 66 34.46 -5.54 7.43
CA ILE A 66 33.47 -6.00 6.48
C ILE A 66 33.14 -4.86 5.52
N THR A 67 33.03 -5.19 4.24
CA THR A 67 32.50 -4.27 3.23
C THR A 67 31.34 -4.95 2.52
N LEU A 68 30.22 -4.25 2.42
CA LEU A 68 29.06 -4.66 1.65
C LEU A 68 28.91 -3.71 0.46
N SER A 69 28.76 -4.25 -0.73
CA SER A 69 28.50 -3.47 -1.93
C SER A 69 27.41 -4.11 -2.78
N ASN A 70 26.63 -3.30 -3.46
CA ASN A 70 25.62 -3.80 -4.39
C ASN A 70 25.94 -3.41 -5.84
N ASN A 71 25.24 -4.02 -6.78
CA ASN A 71 25.41 -3.75 -8.21
C ASN A 71 24.90 -2.38 -8.67
N LEU A 72 24.36 -1.56 -7.78
CA LEU A 72 23.95 -0.17 -8.04
C LEU A 72 25.01 0.85 -7.60
N GLY A 73 26.16 0.38 -7.08
CA GLY A 73 27.26 1.23 -6.64
C GLY A 73 27.19 1.69 -5.20
N LEU A 74 26.21 1.21 -4.42
CA LEU A 74 26.21 1.41 -2.98
C LEU A 74 27.29 0.55 -2.34
N SER A 75 28.10 1.17 -1.50
CA SER A 75 29.10 0.49 -0.69
C SER A 75 29.04 1.00 0.74
N THR A 76 29.08 0.08 1.68
CA THR A 76 29.19 0.39 3.11
C THR A 76 30.29 -0.47 3.70
N SER A 77 31.07 0.09 4.59
CA SER A 77 32.18 -0.63 5.23
C SER A 77 32.16 -0.40 6.74
N GLY A 78 32.76 -1.32 7.47
CA GLY A 78 32.81 -1.22 8.91
C GLY A 78 33.60 -2.31 9.57
N ASN A 79 33.40 -2.46 10.86
CA ASN A 79 34.10 -3.41 11.69
C ASN A 79 33.14 -4.52 12.13
N ILE A 80 33.70 -5.68 12.35
CA ILE A 80 33.03 -6.84 12.94
C ILE A 80 33.87 -7.33 14.13
N SER A 81 33.21 -7.56 15.24
CA SER A 81 33.81 -8.18 16.45
C SER A 81 32.88 -9.25 16.97
N LEU A 82 33.39 -10.48 17.06
CA LEU A 82 32.64 -11.63 17.55
C LEU A 82 33.46 -12.37 18.61
N THR A 83 32.78 -12.92 19.61
CA THR A 83 33.38 -13.79 20.62
C THR A 83 32.69 -15.16 20.59
N ASN A 84 33.50 -16.22 20.40
CA ASN A 84 33.00 -17.60 20.38
C ASN A 84 33.06 -18.21 21.78
N PHE A 85 31.92 -18.67 22.26
CA PHE A 85 31.78 -19.43 23.49
C PHE A 85 31.35 -20.89 23.19
N ASP A 86 31.38 -21.75 24.20
CA ASP A 86 31.05 -23.17 23.99
C ASP A 86 29.64 -23.39 23.42
N ASN A 87 28.66 -22.61 23.87
CA ASN A 87 27.27 -22.77 23.52
C ASN A 87 26.68 -21.68 22.63
N PHE A 88 27.38 -20.55 22.45
CA PHE A 88 26.90 -19.43 21.66
C PHE A 88 28.05 -18.62 21.07
N VAL A 89 27.73 -17.80 20.09
CA VAL A 89 28.61 -16.76 19.54
C VAL A 89 28.01 -15.40 19.91
N SER A 90 28.80 -14.59 20.59
CA SER A 90 28.45 -13.19 20.83
C SER A 90 28.83 -12.37 19.61
N ILE A 91 27.91 -11.59 19.12
CA ILE A 91 28.18 -10.50 18.17
C ILE A 91 28.37 -9.25 19.05
N ASP A 92 29.64 -8.94 19.34
CA ASP A 92 29.97 -7.85 20.22
C ASP A 92 29.69 -6.51 19.53
N GLU A 93 30.08 -6.40 18.26
CA GLU A 93 29.72 -5.27 17.41
C GLU A 93 29.87 -5.66 15.93
N ILE A 94 28.85 -5.32 15.11
CA ILE A 94 28.97 -5.13 13.67
C ILE A 94 28.61 -3.68 13.39
N LYS A 95 29.52 -2.89 12.86
CA LYS A 95 29.30 -1.48 12.59
C LYS A 95 29.61 -1.20 11.13
N LEU A 96 28.60 -0.76 10.41
CA LEU A 96 28.69 -0.39 9.02
C LEU A 96 28.45 1.11 8.87
N LYS A 97 29.25 1.73 8.03
CA LYS A 97 29.12 3.17 7.72
C LYS A 97 29.09 3.34 6.21
N GLY A 98 28.06 3.97 5.71
CA GLY A 98 27.97 4.58 4.39
C GLY A 98 28.37 6.04 4.43
N ASP A 99 28.11 6.78 3.35
CA ASP A 99 28.52 8.20 3.23
C ASP A 99 27.91 9.08 4.33
N ASN A 100 26.64 8.90 4.68
CA ASN A 100 25.95 9.63 5.76
C ASN A 100 25.22 8.70 6.72
N ALA A 101 25.13 7.42 6.43
CA ALA A 101 24.35 6.45 7.18
C ALA A 101 25.26 5.56 8.05
N SER A 102 24.75 5.12 9.17
CA SER A 102 25.39 4.07 9.96
C SER A 102 24.39 3.05 10.49
N LEU A 103 24.86 1.80 10.56
CA LEU A 103 24.18 0.70 11.21
C LEU A 103 25.12 0.09 12.22
N SER A 104 24.68 -0.10 13.45
CA SER A 104 25.38 -0.90 14.44
C SER A 104 24.49 -2.05 14.91
N MET A 105 25.07 -3.21 15.05
CA MET A 105 24.39 -4.42 15.47
C MET A 105 25.19 -5.10 16.57
N ASN A 106 24.53 -5.56 17.59
CA ASN A 106 25.05 -6.49 18.57
C ASN A 106 24.06 -7.64 18.77
N GLY A 107 24.51 -8.76 19.33
CA GLY A 107 23.60 -9.87 19.54
C GLY A 107 24.26 -11.15 19.99
N ILE A 108 23.47 -12.19 20.08
CA ILE A 108 23.89 -13.54 20.49
C ILE A 108 23.27 -14.56 19.55
N TYR A 109 24.09 -15.44 19.01
CA TYR A 109 23.64 -16.61 18.29
C TYR A 109 23.97 -17.86 19.12
N GLN A 110 22.93 -18.56 19.56
CA GLN A 110 23.07 -19.83 20.27
C GLN A 110 23.23 -21.00 19.29
N LYS A 111 24.02 -22.02 19.63
CA LYS A 111 24.29 -23.16 18.75
C LYS A 111 23.06 -24.06 18.53
N ASP A 112 22.01 -23.91 19.31
CA ASP A 112 20.70 -24.54 19.10
C ASP A 112 19.82 -23.83 18.06
N GLY A 113 20.27 -22.66 17.58
CA GLY A 113 19.62 -21.89 16.52
C GLY A 113 18.90 -20.64 17.00
N GLN A 114 18.88 -20.33 18.29
CA GLN A 114 18.31 -19.06 18.77
C GLN A 114 19.24 -17.89 18.44
N PHE A 115 18.68 -16.81 17.96
CA PHE A 115 19.38 -15.58 17.61
C PHE A 115 18.64 -14.38 18.20
N ASN A 116 19.33 -13.60 18.99
CA ASN A 116 18.84 -12.35 19.55
C ASN A 116 19.78 -11.24 19.18
N SER A 117 19.27 -10.16 18.63
CA SER A 117 20.08 -9.04 18.15
C SER A 117 19.36 -7.72 18.31
N SER A 118 20.13 -6.67 18.60
CA SER A 118 19.67 -5.30 18.54
C SER A 118 20.45 -4.55 17.44
N ILE A 119 19.72 -3.90 16.55
CA ILE A 119 20.25 -3.13 15.44
C ILE A 119 19.86 -1.67 15.66
N LYS A 120 20.86 -0.80 15.70
CA LYS A 120 20.65 0.64 15.74
C LYS A 120 20.93 1.24 14.36
N LEU A 121 19.98 2.01 13.87
CA LEU A 121 20.08 2.78 12.62
C LEU A 121 20.32 4.25 12.93
N THR A 122 21.13 4.89 12.09
CA THR A 122 21.35 6.34 12.15
C THR A 122 21.45 6.85 10.71
N ASP A 123 20.59 7.81 10.35
CA ASP A 123 20.52 8.43 9.03
C ASP A 123 20.43 7.41 7.88
N PHE A 124 19.72 6.30 8.14
CA PHE A 124 19.66 5.16 7.20
C PHE A 124 18.62 5.38 6.12
N ASP A 125 19.06 5.52 4.86
CA ASP A 125 18.19 5.68 3.72
C ASP A 125 17.75 4.34 3.14
N ILE A 126 16.54 3.91 3.48
CA ILE A 126 15.96 2.64 3.00
C ILE A 126 15.69 2.66 1.50
N ASN A 127 15.51 3.85 0.89
CA ASN A 127 15.31 4.00 -0.56
C ASN A 127 16.47 3.44 -1.38
N GLN A 128 17.66 3.45 -0.82
CA GLN A 128 18.84 2.87 -1.47
C GLN A 128 18.77 1.34 -1.54
N TRP A 129 17.90 0.70 -0.74
CA TRP A 129 17.84 -0.75 -0.57
C TRP A 129 16.55 -1.38 -1.10
N ILE A 130 15.43 -0.66 -1.12
CA ILE A 130 14.11 -1.14 -1.54
C ILE A 130 13.63 -0.43 -2.81
N ILE A 131 12.61 -0.97 -3.48
CA ILE A 131 12.18 -0.59 -4.83
C ILE A 131 11.52 0.80 -4.92
N ASP A 132 11.05 1.39 -3.83
CA ASP A 132 10.29 2.63 -3.87
C ASP A 132 11.16 3.88 -3.73
N ASP A 133 10.81 4.94 -4.49
CA ASP A 133 11.52 6.21 -4.51
C ASP A 133 11.14 7.13 -3.32
N ILE A 134 11.07 6.55 -2.13
CA ILE A 134 10.82 7.29 -0.90
C ILE A 134 12.16 7.53 -0.19
N PRO A 135 12.76 8.71 -0.32
CA PRO A 135 13.98 9.02 0.41
C PRO A 135 13.67 9.00 1.90
N THR A 136 14.43 8.26 2.66
CA THR A 136 14.29 8.13 4.10
C THR A 136 15.59 8.48 4.82
N ASP A 137 15.48 8.80 6.09
CA ASP A 137 16.59 9.10 7.00
C ASP A 137 16.28 8.48 8.36
N LEU A 138 16.16 7.14 8.35
CA LEU A 138 15.65 6.39 9.50
C LEU A 138 16.67 6.39 10.64
N ASN A 139 16.21 6.79 11.80
CA ASN A 139 16.90 6.68 13.07
C ASN A 139 16.10 5.78 14.00
N GLY A 140 16.76 4.95 14.80
CA GLY A 140 16.05 4.13 15.77
C GLY A 140 16.67 2.78 16.00
N GLN A 141 15.86 1.87 16.51
CA GLN A 141 16.25 0.54 16.94
C GLN A 141 15.32 -0.54 16.41
N LEU A 142 15.92 -1.66 16.05
CA LEU A 142 15.24 -2.92 15.72
C LEU A 142 15.78 -3.98 16.66
N ASP A 143 14.93 -4.61 17.46
CA ASP A 143 15.27 -5.77 18.25
C ASP A 143 14.72 -7.01 17.56
N ILE A 144 15.58 -7.98 17.32
CA ILE A 144 15.30 -9.18 16.56
C ILE A 144 15.46 -10.39 17.48
N GLU A 145 14.43 -11.19 17.58
CA GLU A 145 14.49 -12.54 18.12
C GLU A 145 14.17 -13.54 17.00
N ALA A 146 15.06 -14.47 16.74
CA ALA A 146 14.85 -15.44 15.67
C ALA A 146 15.25 -16.85 16.07
N ASN A 147 14.62 -17.84 15.43
CA ASN A 147 14.92 -19.25 15.61
C ASN A 147 15.29 -19.84 14.23
N ILE A 148 16.55 -20.29 14.11
CA ILE A 148 17.11 -20.81 12.85
C ILE A 148 17.47 -22.28 13.06
N LYS A 149 16.78 -23.19 12.36
CA LYS A 149 17.06 -24.63 12.39
C LYS A 149 17.43 -25.14 11.01
N GLN A 150 18.51 -25.91 10.93
CA GLN A 150 19.00 -26.48 9.66
C GLN A 150 19.16 -25.42 8.55
N SER A 151 19.72 -24.25 8.90
CA SER A 151 19.90 -23.09 8.01
C SER A 151 18.59 -22.53 7.41
N ARG A 152 17.46 -22.76 8.09
CA ARG A 152 16.17 -22.17 7.73
C ARG A 152 15.61 -21.36 8.90
N LEU A 153 15.16 -20.16 8.59
CA LEU A 153 14.40 -19.35 9.52
C LEU A 153 13.07 -20.07 9.81
N GLN A 154 12.81 -20.32 11.10
CA GLN A 154 11.55 -20.92 11.56
C GLN A 154 10.62 -19.87 12.13
N GLU A 155 11.21 -18.90 12.82
CA GLU A 155 10.49 -17.87 13.54
C GLU A 155 11.35 -16.61 13.58
N ILE A 156 10.72 -15.45 13.50
CA ILE A 156 11.36 -14.17 13.76
C ILE A 156 10.34 -13.23 14.40
N ILE A 157 10.75 -12.58 15.47
CA ILE A 157 10.01 -11.52 16.14
C ILE A 157 10.82 -10.23 15.93
N LEU A 158 10.17 -9.21 15.41
CA LEU A 158 10.76 -7.89 15.17
C LEU A 158 10.04 -6.85 16.03
N ASN A 159 10.77 -6.27 16.97
CA ASN A 159 10.32 -5.07 17.67
C ASN A 159 10.96 -3.85 17.02
N MET A 160 10.16 -2.87 16.65
CA MET A 160 10.58 -1.71 15.88
C MET A 160 10.27 -0.41 16.61
N GLU A 161 11.28 0.42 16.73
CA GLU A 161 11.15 1.82 17.14
C GLU A 161 11.98 2.66 16.16
N LEU A 162 11.35 3.08 15.07
CA LEU A 162 11.99 3.81 13.99
C LEU A 162 11.40 5.21 13.88
N LEU A 163 12.26 6.17 13.72
CA LEU A 163 11.95 7.58 13.55
C LEU A 163 12.66 8.09 12.31
N GLU A 164 11.99 8.84 11.48
CA GLU A 164 12.59 9.57 10.39
C GLU A 164 12.73 11.04 10.74
N ASP A 165 13.96 11.55 10.70
CA ASP A 165 14.27 12.96 11.00
C ASP A 165 14.10 13.85 9.76
N LYS A 166 14.31 13.34 8.56
CA LYS A 166 13.93 14.05 7.36
C LYS A 166 12.43 13.96 7.15
N LEU A 167 11.86 15.10 6.99
CA LEU A 167 10.44 15.26 6.78
C LEU A 167 10.06 14.76 5.38
N TYR A 168 9.30 13.67 5.26
CA TYR A 168 8.62 13.37 4.01
C TYR A 168 7.66 14.50 3.69
N LYS A 169 7.95 15.30 2.65
CA LYS A 169 7.21 16.55 2.37
C LYS A 169 7.02 17.42 3.64
N ASP A 170 8.10 17.60 4.42
CA ASP A 170 8.09 18.33 5.70
C ASP A 170 7.30 17.64 6.84
N ARG A 171 7.24 16.32 6.89
CA ARG A 171 6.56 15.58 7.96
C ARG A 171 7.44 14.46 8.51
N GLN A 172 7.49 14.35 9.82
CA GLN A 172 8.18 13.29 10.52
C GLN A 172 7.45 11.96 10.39
N ILE A 173 8.19 10.88 10.13
CA ILE A 173 7.65 9.51 10.08
C ILE A 173 8.18 8.73 11.27
N SER A 174 7.32 7.96 11.91
CA SER A 174 7.73 6.98 12.92
C SER A 174 6.98 5.66 12.72
N VAL A 175 7.65 4.56 12.99
CA VAL A 175 7.08 3.20 13.01
C VAL A 175 7.40 2.59 14.37
N TYR A 176 6.36 2.09 15.03
CA TYR A 176 6.46 1.42 16.33
C TYR A 176 5.59 0.18 16.35
N GLY A 177 6.08 -0.93 16.85
CA GLY A 177 5.30 -2.15 17.05
C GLY A 177 6.10 -3.44 16.93
N THR A 178 5.37 -4.55 17.02
CA THR A 178 5.92 -5.90 16.99
C THR A 178 5.30 -6.69 15.83
N VAL A 179 6.13 -7.41 15.12
CA VAL A 179 5.74 -8.29 14.03
C VAL A 179 6.36 -9.67 14.23
N ASP A 180 5.51 -10.68 14.30
CA ASP A 180 5.91 -12.08 14.36
C ASP A 180 5.79 -12.75 13.00
N TYR A 181 6.83 -13.49 12.61
CA TYR A 181 6.79 -14.31 11.40
C TYR A 181 7.24 -15.73 11.74
N VAL A 182 6.34 -16.70 11.49
CA VAL A 182 6.58 -18.12 11.79
C VAL A 182 6.10 -18.98 10.63
N ASN A 183 6.99 -19.72 9.97
CA ASN A 183 6.63 -20.70 8.92
C ASN A 183 5.69 -20.13 7.84
N ASP A 184 6.06 -19.03 7.22
CA ASP A 184 5.27 -18.30 6.21
C ASP A 184 4.01 -17.61 6.75
N PHE A 185 3.83 -17.56 8.06
CA PHE A 185 2.74 -16.89 8.71
C PHE A 185 3.23 -15.62 9.42
N LEU A 186 2.69 -14.47 9.03
CA LEU A 186 2.92 -13.18 9.66
C LEU A 186 1.79 -12.92 10.65
N ASN A 187 2.13 -12.46 11.84
CA ASN A 187 1.18 -12.08 12.88
C ASN A 187 1.55 -10.70 13.45
N ILE A 188 0.58 -9.83 13.57
CA ILE A 188 0.68 -8.50 14.19
C ILE A 188 -0.30 -8.48 15.35
N GLU A 189 0.07 -9.13 16.48
CA GLU A 189 -0.75 -9.17 17.68
C GLU A 189 -0.74 -7.85 18.44
N GLU A 190 0.47 -7.28 18.60
CA GLU A 190 0.63 -5.92 19.11
C GLU A 190 0.54 -4.95 17.93
N PRO A 191 -0.31 -3.91 18.05
CA PRO A 191 -0.55 -2.99 16.95
C PRO A 191 0.74 -2.39 16.39
N LEU A 192 0.93 -2.51 15.07
CA LEU A 192 1.95 -1.79 14.35
C LEU A 192 1.43 -0.38 14.07
N GLU A 193 2.07 0.60 14.68
CA GLU A 193 1.73 2.01 14.54
C GLU A 193 2.66 2.69 13.53
N LEU A 194 2.09 3.26 12.48
CA LEU A 194 2.76 4.14 11.53
C LEU A 194 2.23 5.57 11.74
N SER A 195 3.10 6.49 12.11
CA SER A 195 2.75 7.90 12.24
C SER A 195 3.49 8.74 11.21
N ILE A 196 2.78 9.69 10.58
CA ILE A 196 3.34 10.63 9.60
C ILE A 196 2.84 12.03 9.93
N GLY A 197 3.66 12.82 10.61
CA GLY A 197 3.24 14.09 11.19
C GLY A 197 2.11 13.87 12.20
N ASN A 198 0.93 14.42 11.92
CA ASN A 198 -0.26 14.25 12.77
C ASN A 198 -1.16 13.07 12.32
N SER A 199 -0.73 12.33 11.31
CA SER A 199 -1.45 11.17 10.80
C SER A 199 -1.00 9.91 11.52
N LYS A 200 -1.95 9.04 11.88
CA LYS A 200 -1.67 7.77 12.51
C LYS A 200 -2.43 6.64 11.80
N ILE A 201 -1.74 5.55 11.56
CA ILE A 201 -2.30 4.31 11.02
C ILE A 201 -1.89 3.19 11.98
N ILE A 202 -2.86 2.46 12.47
CA ILE A 202 -2.64 1.27 13.29
C ILE A 202 -3.00 0.06 12.45
N VAL A 203 -2.11 -0.93 12.43
CA VAL A 203 -2.31 -2.17 11.68
C VAL A 203 -2.25 -3.34 12.64
N THR A 204 -3.25 -4.23 12.57
CA THR A 204 -3.28 -5.51 13.28
C THR A 204 -3.70 -6.63 12.32
N GLY A 205 -3.49 -7.87 12.71
CA GLY A 205 -3.98 -9.02 11.97
C GLY A 205 -2.90 -9.98 11.51
N THR A 206 -3.21 -10.77 10.50
CA THR A 206 -2.38 -11.89 10.08
C THR A 206 -2.27 -12.00 8.56
N SER A 207 -1.18 -12.61 8.09
CA SER A 207 -1.02 -12.99 6.70
C SER A 207 -0.32 -14.34 6.58
N ASN A 208 -0.85 -15.23 5.74
CA ASN A 208 -0.23 -16.49 5.39
C ASN A 208 0.29 -16.41 3.95
N PHE A 209 1.60 -16.26 3.80
CA PHE A 209 2.25 -16.09 2.49
C PHE A 209 2.21 -17.37 1.65
N LYS A 210 2.25 -18.54 2.29
CA LYS A 210 2.19 -19.84 1.60
C LYS A 210 0.83 -20.05 0.97
N ASP A 211 -0.24 -19.81 1.71
CA ASP A 211 -1.61 -19.98 1.26
C ASP A 211 -2.15 -18.73 0.55
N LYS A 212 -1.37 -17.63 0.56
CA LYS A 212 -1.74 -16.32 0.00
C LYS A 212 -3.07 -15.82 0.55
N ILE A 213 -3.20 -15.88 1.86
CA ILE A 213 -4.37 -15.41 2.62
C ILE A 213 -3.92 -14.32 3.58
N TYR A 214 -4.75 -13.32 3.78
CA TYR A 214 -4.55 -12.27 4.77
C TYR A 214 -5.86 -11.94 5.49
N ASP A 215 -5.72 -11.41 6.67
CA ASP A 215 -6.78 -10.86 7.52
C ASP A 215 -6.17 -9.71 8.31
N LEU A 216 -6.31 -8.50 7.77
CA LEU A 216 -5.66 -7.29 8.26
C LEU A 216 -6.70 -6.22 8.56
N ASP A 217 -6.57 -5.60 9.72
CA ASP A 217 -7.34 -4.46 10.15
C ASP A 217 -6.46 -3.21 10.21
N PHE A 218 -6.99 -2.12 9.69
CA PHE A 218 -6.37 -0.81 9.69
C PHE A 218 -7.29 0.17 10.43
N ASP A 219 -6.76 0.85 11.42
CA ASP A 219 -7.42 1.98 12.08
C ASP A 219 -6.68 3.27 11.68
N LEU A 220 -7.41 4.19 11.07
CA LEU A 220 -6.91 5.43 10.52
C LEU A 220 -7.33 6.59 11.43
N ASP A 221 -6.38 7.31 11.98
CA ASP A 221 -6.63 8.55 12.72
C ASP A 221 -5.96 9.73 12.02
N ASN A 222 -6.80 10.57 11.42
CA ASN A 222 -6.34 11.75 10.69
C ASN A 222 -5.25 11.43 9.64
N ALA A 223 -5.32 10.23 9.05
CA ALA A 223 -4.34 9.75 8.09
C ALA A 223 -4.37 10.60 6.81
N ASP A 224 -3.21 11.03 6.35
CA ASP A 224 -3.12 11.84 5.14
C ASP A 224 -3.39 11.00 3.89
N VAL A 225 -4.30 11.44 3.05
CA VAL A 225 -4.70 10.69 1.85
C VAL A 225 -3.57 10.53 0.84
N PHE A 226 -2.47 11.30 0.93
CA PHE A 226 -1.32 11.10 0.05
C PHE A 226 -0.70 9.69 0.23
N ILE A 227 -0.88 9.06 1.39
CA ILE A 227 -0.43 7.69 1.64
C ILE A 227 -1.17 6.74 0.68
N ILE A 228 -2.45 7.02 0.41
CA ILE A 228 -3.30 6.25 -0.50
C ILE A 228 -2.86 6.45 -1.95
N ASN A 229 -2.32 7.62 -2.30
CA ASN A 229 -1.88 7.94 -3.65
C ASN A 229 -0.76 7.03 -4.17
N ASN A 230 0.00 6.39 -3.28
CA ASN A 230 1.01 5.42 -3.68
C ASN A 230 0.39 4.11 -4.22
N PHE A 231 -0.88 3.88 -3.92
CA PHE A 231 -1.64 2.69 -4.35
C PHE A 231 -2.67 3.00 -5.44
N TRP A 232 -2.86 4.27 -5.79
CA TRP A 232 -3.86 4.72 -6.75
C TRP A 232 -3.21 5.55 -7.86
N SER A 233 -3.54 5.28 -9.10
CA SER A 233 -2.97 6.00 -10.26
C SER A 233 -3.36 7.48 -10.33
N ASP A 234 -4.51 7.84 -9.75
CA ASP A 234 -5.03 9.20 -9.69
C ASP A 234 -4.81 9.80 -8.30
N SER A 235 -3.99 10.82 -8.22
CA SER A 235 -3.59 11.43 -6.94
C SER A 235 -4.66 12.37 -6.38
N LEU A 236 -5.08 12.11 -5.15
CA LEU A 236 -5.75 13.09 -4.31
C LEU A 236 -4.74 14.18 -3.93
N GLU A 237 -5.05 15.45 -4.16
CA GLU A 237 -4.11 16.55 -3.89
C GLU A 237 -4.03 16.86 -2.40
N ASN A 238 -5.11 16.67 -1.66
CA ASN A 238 -5.23 16.93 -0.23
C ASN A 238 -6.33 16.06 0.38
N GLY A 239 -6.31 15.90 1.68
CA GLY A 239 -7.37 15.26 2.46
C GLY A 239 -6.85 14.51 3.67
N LYS A 240 -7.76 14.20 4.59
CA LYS A 240 -7.52 13.43 5.79
C LYS A 240 -8.54 12.31 5.91
N ALA A 241 -8.08 11.12 6.22
CA ALA A 241 -8.91 9.94 6.42
C ALA A 241 -8.94 9.53 7.90
N THR A 242 -10.13 9.22 8.40
CA THR A 242 -10.35 8.65 9.74
C THR A 242 -11.35 7.52 9.61
N GLY A 243 -11.14 6.41 10.32
CA GLY A 243 -12.04 5.27 10.32
C GLY A 243 -11.32 3.94 10.23
N ASN A 244 -12.06 2.90 9.90
CA ASN A 244 -11.60 1.52 9.91
C ASN A 244 -11.67 0.90 8.52
N LEU A 245 -10.67 0.10 8.21
CA LEU A 245 -10.59 -0.68 6.99
C LEU A 245 -10.13 -2.11 7.34
N SER A 246 -10.94 -3.10 7.00
CA SER A 246 -10.57 -4.52 7.13
C SER A 246 -10.42 -5.14 5.74
N VAL A 247 -9.31 -5.82 5.52
CA VAL A 247 -9.01 -6.50 4.26
C VAL A 247 -8.71 -7.96 4.57
N SER A 248 -9.53 -8.88 4.08
CA SER A 248 -9.39 -10.30 4.35
C SER A 248 -9.57 -11.16 3.10
N GLY A 249 -9.22 -12.45 3.19
CA GLY A 249 -9.39 -13.41 2.12
C GLY A 249 -8.10 -13.76 1.39
N SER A 250 -8.20 -14.22 0.15
CA SER A 250 -7.01 -14.53 -0.66
C SER A 250 -6.52 -13.31 -1.44
N PHE A 251 -5.25 -13.29 -1.83
CA PHE A 251 -4.65 -12.21 -2.63
C PHE A 251 -5.38 -11.97 -3.95
N ASN A 252 -6.00 -13.01 -4.51
CA ASN A 252 -6.74 -12.91 -5.77
C ASN A 252 -8.24 -12.62 -5.56
N ASN A 253 -8.77 -12.81 -4.35
CA ASN A 253 -10.17 -12.61 -4.01
C ASN A 253 -10.28 -11.91 -2.65
N PRO A 254 -9.93 -10.62 -2.58
CA PRO A 254 -10.04 -9.85 -1.35
C PRO A 254 -11.48 -9.58 -0.95
N ASN A 255 -11.71 -9.58 0.35
CA ASN A 255 -12.89 -9.01 0.96
C ASN A 255 -12.48 -7.69 1.61
N LEU A 256 -13.17 -6.64 1.30
CA LEU A 256 -12.97 -5.30 1.84
C LEU A 256 -14.19 -4.92 2.69
N ASN A 257 -13.96 -4.49 3.90
CA ASN A 257 -14.96 -3.84 4.74
C ASN A 257 -14.40 -2.50 5.22
N ALA A 258 -15.09 -1.41 4.97
CA ALA A 258 -14.57 -0.09 5.27
C ALA A 258 -15.66 0.86 5.79
N GLU A 259 -15.30 1.61 6.84
CA GLU A 259 -16.04 2.75 7.36
C GLU A 259 -15.06 3.91 7.46
N LEU A 260 -15.05 4.79 6.47
CA LEU A 260 -14.07 5.86 6.33
C LEU A 260 -14.77 7.22 6.24
N VAL A 261 -14.20 8.19 6.94
CA VAL A 261 -14.55 9.60 6.82
C VAL A 261 -13.32 10.32 6.30
N LEU A 262 -13.45 10.95 5.15
CA LEU A 262 -12.42 11.76 4.54
C LEU A 262 -12.84 13.24 4.61
N ASN A 263 -11.93 14.10 5.03
CA ASN A 263 -12.18 15.54 5.16
C ASN A 263 -11.20 16.32 4.29
N ASP A 264 -11.63 17.51 3.86
CA ASP A 264 -10.84 18.47 3.08
C ASP A 264 -10.22 17.86 1.82
N ILE A 265 -11.01 17.05 1.10
CA ILE A 265 -10.56 16.34 -0.12
C ILE A 265 -10.49 17.32 -1.27
N LYS A 266 -9.35 17.29 -1.95
CA LYS A 266 -9.17 17.96 -3.23
C LYS A 266 -8.73 16.96 -4.29
N TYR A 267 -9.53 16.86 -5.35
CA TYR A 267 -9.28 15.99 -6.49
C TYR A 267 -9.65 16.70 -7.79
N LYS A 268 -8.66 17.00 -8.62
CA LYS A 268 -8.88 17.75 -9.87
C LYS A 268 -9.74 19.01 -9.61
N ASN A 269 -10.92 19.08 -10.18
CA ASN A 269 -11.86 20.20 -10.06
C ASN A 269 -12.87 20.03 -8.90
N PHE A 270 -12.75 18.98 -8.10
CA PHE A 270 -13.59 18.73 -6.93
C PHE A 270 -12.89 19.18 -5.65
N ASN A 271 -13.61 19.93 -4.83
CA ASN A 271 -13.23 20.21 -3.45
C ASN A 271 -14.40 19.79 -2.56
N LEU A 272 -14.19 18.83 -1.67
CA LEU A 272 -15.18 18.29 -0.75
C LEU A 272 -14.79 18.61 0.69
N GLU A 273 -15.70 19.14 1.48
CA GLU A 273 -15.48 19.34 2.92
C GLU A 273 -15.47 18.02 3.67
N SER A 274 -16.35 17.09 3.29
CA SER A 274 -16.39 15.75 3.85
C SER A 274 -16.89 14.71 2.84
N PHE A 275 -16.40 13.50 3.00
CA PHE A 275 -16.83 12.33 2.24
C PHE A 275 -16.81 11.13 3.17
N GLU A 276 -17.93 10.44 3.32
CA GLU A 276 -18.03 9.23 4.11
C GLU A 276 -18.22 8.04 3.17
N PHE A 277 -17.47 7.00 3.39
CA PHE A 277 -17.56 5.73 2.67
C PHE A 277 -17.90 4.62 3.65
N PHE A 278 -18.97 3.90 3.38
CA PHE A 278 -19.38 2.69 4.08
C PHE A 278 -19.50 1.58 3.05
N GLY A 279 -18.69 0.53 3.15
CA GLY A 279 -18.69 -0.48 2.12
C GLY A 279 -18.30 -1.86 2.62
N ASN A 280 -18.94 -2.88 2.00
CA ASN A 280 -18.55 -4.27 2.11
C ASN A 280 -18.49 -4.84 0.70
N LEU A 281 -17.28 -5.11 0.23
CA LEU A 281 -17.01 -5.56 -1.12
C LEU A 281 -16.25 -6.88 -1.08
N ASN A 282 -16.67 -7.83 -1.89
CA ASN A 282 -16.05 -9.14 -2.02
C ASN A 282 -15.64 -9.36 -3.46
N SER A 283 -14.36 -9.47 -3.71
CA SER A 283 -13.85 -9.88 -5.03
C SER A 283 -14.04 -11.38 -5.25
N LYS A 284 -14.42 -11.76 -6.46
CA LYS A 284 -14.63 -13.14 -6.91
C LYS A 284 -13.91 -13.38 -8.24
N GLY A 285 -12.61 -13.06 -8.30
CA GLY A 285 -11.84 -13.11 -9.54
C GLY A 285 -12.21 -11.96 -10.48
N ASP A 286 -13.02 -12.26 -11.48
CA ASP A 286 -13.35 -11.31 -12.55
C ASP A 286 -14.46 -10.32 -12.20
N TYR A 287 -15.08 -10.42 -11.03
CA TYR A 287 -16.16 -9.52 -10.61
C TYR A 287 -16.17 -9.27 -9.11
N THR A 288 -16.78 -8.17 -8.70
CA THR A 288 -16.97 -7.79 -7.29
C THR A 288 -18.45 -7.86 -6.93
N ILE A 289 -18.75 -8.33 -5.73
CA ILE A 289 -20.09 -8.31 -5.15
C ILE A 289 -20.07 -7.56 -3.83
N GLY A 290 -21.16 -6.89 -3.51
CA GLY A 290 -21.30 -6.16 -2.25
C GLY A 290 -22.11 -4.89 -2.35
N ASN A 291 -22.06 -4.10 -1.32
CA ASN A 291 -22.76 -2.84 -1.26
C ASN A 291 -21.81 -1.75 -0.76
N CYS A 292 -22.03 -0.52 -1.22
CA CYS A 292 -21.41 0.63 -0.61
C CYS A 292 -22.37 1.82 -0.58
N GLN A 293 -22.20 2.65 0.43
CA GLN A 293 -22.87 3.94 0.57
C GLN A 293 -21.83 5.03 0.63
N LEU A 294 -22.02 6.06 -0.17
CA LEU A 294 -21.21 7.27 -0.18
C LEU A 294 -22.07 8.41 0.35
N ARG A 295 -21.59 9.12 1.36
CA ARG A 295 -22.19 10.37 1.83
C ARG A 295 -21.22 11.50 1.54
N ILE A 296 -21.66 12.43 0.75
CA ILE A 296 -20.88 13.56 0.28
C ILE A 296 -21.38 14.80 1.00
N GLY A 297 -20.51 15.44 1.76
CA GLY A 297 -20.81 16.72 2.40
C GLY A 297 -20.82 17.87 1.39
N SER A 298 -20.79 19.09 1.91
CA SER A 298 -20.72 20.27 1.05
C SER A 298 -19.42 20.30 0.25
N GLY A 299 -19.49 20.94 -0.91
CA GLY A 299 -18.32 21.02 -1.77
C GLY A 299 -18.54 21.90 -2.99
N LYS A 300 -17.55 21.84 -3.88
CA LYS A 300 -17.56 22.50 -5.18
C LYS A 300 -17.10 21.57 -6.28
N TRP A 301 -17.75 21.66 -7.42
CA TRP A 301 -17.30 21.09 -8.67
C TRP A 301 -17.07 22.23 -9.67
N ASN A 302 -15.83 22.47 -10.05
CA ASN A 302 -15.42 23.72 -10.68
C ASN A 302 -15.80 24.90 -9.79
N GLU A 303 -16.69 25.79 -10.28
CA GLU A 303 -17.19 26.95 -9.54
C GLU A 303 -18.58 26.73 -8.90
N GLU A 304 -19.25 25.62 -9.23
CA GLU A 304 -20.59 25.29 -8.76
C GLU A 304 -20.54 24.62 -7.39
N SER A 305 -21.31 25.16 -6.46
CA SER A 305 -21.38 24.62 -5.09
C SER A 305 -22.56 23.65 -4.93
N PHE A 306 -22.40 22.63 -4.12
CA PHE A 306 -23.46 21.75 -3.64
C PHE A 306 -23.40 21.58 -2.13
N GLU A 307 -24.54 21.23 -1.50
CA GLU A 307 -24.64 21.12 -0.04
C GLU A 307 -24.45 19.69 0.46
N SER A 308 -24.97 18.71 -0.27
CA SER A 308 -24.86 17.31 0.13
C SER A 308 -25.17 16.35 -1.03
N GLY A 309 -24.66 15.14 -0.90
CA GLY A 309 -25.01 14.01 -1.76
C GLY A 309 -25.02 12.69 -0.98
N VAL A 310 -25.84 11.75 -1.42
CA VAL A 310 -25.84 10.36 -0.95
C VAL A 310 -25.95 9.46 -2.15
N VAL A 311 -25.10 8.44 -2.21
CA VAL A 311 -25.12 7.43 -3.28
C VAL A 311 -25.08 6.05 -2.64
N ASP A 312 -26.11 5.24 -2.94
CA ASP A 312 -26.19 3.84 -2.52
C ASP A 312 -25.97 2.93 -3.74
N LEU A 313 -24.92 2.12 -3.68
CA LEU A 313 -24.52 1.23 -4.76
C LEU A 313 -24.58 -0.23 -4.32
N SER A 314 -24.93 -1.11 -5.23
CA SER A 314 -24.73 -2.53 -5.06
C SER A 314 -24.03 -3.14 -6.29
N TYR A 315 -23.04 -3.97 -6.02
CA TYR A 315 -22.21 -4.65 -7.01
C TYR A 315 -22.64 -6.09 -7.13
N SER A 316 -22.82 -6.56 -8.33
CA SER A 316 -23.16 -7.94 -8.65
C SER A 316 -22.31 -8.45 -9.83
N LYS A 317 -22.42 -9.74 -10.12
CA LYS A 317 -21.77 -10.32 -11.30
C LYS A 317 -22.24 -9.68 -12.60
N GLU A 318 -23.47 -9.24 -12.65
CA GLU A 318 -24.11 -8.63 -13.80
C GLU A 318 -23.71 -7.18 -14.03
N GLY A 319 -23.28 -6.49 -12.97
CA GLY A 319 -22.89 -5.08 -13.01
C GLY A 319 -23.16 -4.34 -11.72
N ILE A 320 -23.33 -3.03 -11.82
CA ILE A 320 -23.51 -2.09 -10.71
C ILE A 320 -24.95 -1.57 -10.73
N GLU A 321 -25.65 -1.70 -9.61
CA GLU A 321 -26.94 -1.08 -9.38
C GLU A 321 -26.77 0.20 -8.55
N ILE A 322 -27.24 1.31 -9.07
CA ILE A 322 -27.43 2.55 -8.34
C ILE A 322 -28.83 2.49 -7.72
N GLN A 323 -28.90 2.07 -6.45
CA GLN A 323 -30.18 1.98 -5.74
C GLN A 323 -30.75 3.38 -5.55
N SER A 324 -29.91 4.34 -5.16
CA SER A 324 -30.23 5.75 -5.16
C SER A 324 -28.95 6.60 -5.26
N ALA A 325 -29.03 7.72 -5.96
CA ALA A 325 -28.04 8.78 -5.92
C ALA A 325 -28.81 10.10 -5.81
N GLU A 326 -28.59 10.83 -4.74
CA GLU A 326 -29.27 12.10 -4.46
C GLU A 326 -28.24 13.19 -4.19
N PHE A 327 -28.38 14.34 -4.88
CA PHE A 327 -27.57 15.53 -4.63
C PHE A 327 -28.49 16.73 -4.43
N LYS A 328 -28.14 17.57 -3.46
CA LYS A 328 -28.93 18.75 -3.08
C LYS A 328 -28.06 20.00 -3.03
N ASN A 329 -28.65 21.11 -3.50
CA ASN A 329 -28.07 22.43 -3.37
C ASN A 329 -29.23 23.44 -3.23
N LYS A 330 -29.54 23.90 -2.01
CA LYS A 330 -30.62 24.83 -1.70
C LYS A 330 -31.97 24.41 -2.29
N LYS A 331 -32.31 24.90 -3.49
CA LYS A 331 -33.53 24.59 -4.22
C LYS A 331 -33.32 23.60 -5.37
N ASP A 332 -32.10 23.28 -5.64
CA ASP A 332 -31.75 22.37 -6.71
C ASP A 332 -31.59 20.95 -6.15
N PHE A 333 -32.07 20.01 -6.92
CA PHE A 333 -32.12 18.62 -6.53
C PHE A 333 -31.83 17.73 -7.74
N PHE A 334 -30.99 16.74 -7.55
CA PHE A 334 -30.73 15.70 -8.52
C PHE A 334 -30.98 14.34 -7.87
N GLN A 335 -31.72 13.46 -8.54
CA GLN A 335 -31.93 12.09 -8.11
C GLN A 335 -31.77 11.15 -9.29
N LEU A 336 -31.06 10.05 -9.04
CA LEU A 336 -30.81 8.99 -10.01
C LEU A 336 -30.99 7.63 -9.35
N SER A 337 -31.59 6.67 -10.06
CA SER A 337 -31.48 5.24 -9.77
C SER A 337 -31.42 4.44 -11.08
N GLY A 338 -30.72 3.31 -11.09
CA GLY A 338 -30.56 2.56 -12.31
C GLY A 338 -29.59 1.40 -12.18
N PHE A 339 -29.21 0.84 -13.32
CA PHE A 339 -28.33 -0.29 -13.40
C PHE A 339 -27.37 -0.13 -14.59
N PHE A 340 -26.11 -0.53 -14.38
CA PHE A 340 -25.08 -0.62 -15.40
C PHE A 340 -24.57 -2.04 -15.47
N ASN A 341 -24.52 -2.61 -16.65
CA ASN A 341 -23.85 -3.89 -16.82
C ASN A 341 -22.38 -3.72 -17.23
N ASN A 342 -21.62 -4.81 -17.11
CA ASN A 342 -20.19 -4.82 -17.44
C ASN A 342 -19.88 -4.60 -18.93
N ASN A 343 -20.91 -4.56 -19.81
CA ASN A 343 -20.77 -4.32 -21.25
C ASN A 343 -21.09 -2.88 -21.64
N GLY A 344 -21.10 -1.94 -20.69
CA GLY A 344 -21.38 -0.52 -20.95
C GLY A 344 -22.86 -0.20 -21.22
N ASN A 345 -23.78 -1.16 -21.09
CA ASN A 345 -25.20 -0.87 -21.24
C ASN A 345 -25.81 -0.52 -19.89
N GLY A 346 -26.65 0.51 -19.86
CA GLY A 346 -27.32 0.97 -18.66
C GLY A 346 -28.77 1.32 -18.87
N ILE A 347 -29.44 1.42 -17.72
CA ILE A 347 -30.82 1.85 -17.64
C ILE A 347 -31.00 2.72 -16.39
N PHE A 348 -31.44 3.96 -16.57
CA PHE A 348 -31.92 4.79 -15.46
C PHE A 348 -33.42 4.58 -15.27
N ASN A 349 -33.77 3.91 -14.21
CA ASN A 349 -35.15 3.73 -13.81
C ASN A 349 -35.78 5.07 -13.41
N ARG A 350 -34.99 5.92 -12.73
CA ARG A 350 -35.38 7.27 -12.34
C ARG A 350 -34.20 8.22 -12.58
N LEU A 351 -34.48 9.29 -13.27
CA LEU A 351 -33.63 10.47 -13.40
C LEU A 351 -34.52 11.70 -13.17
N GLN A 352 -34.25 12.43 -12.10
CA GLN A 352 -34.98 13.65 -11.75
C GLN A 352 -33.99 14.78 -11.50
N ILE A 353 -34.24 15.89 -12.12
CA ILE A 353 -33.49 17.15 -11.91
C ILE A 353 -34.53 18.23 -11.59
N ALA A 354 -34.30 18.97 -10.51
CA ALA A 354 -35.09 20.13 -10.18
C ALA A 354 -34.15 21.33 -9.98
N THR A 355 -34.49 22.46 -10.54
CA THR A 355 -33.78 23.71 -10.35
C THR A 355 -34.79 24.86 -10.20
N GLY A 356 -34.78 25.49 -9.02
CA GLY A 356 -35.77 26.51 -8.66
C GLY A 356 -37.20 25.99 -8.68
N GLN A 357 -37.99 26.40 -9.67
CA GLN A 357 -39.39 25.98 -9.89
C GLN A 357 -39.53 24.96 -11.04
N THR A 358 -38.45 24.68 -11.75
CA THR A 358 -38.46 23.77 -12.89
C THR A 358 -38.01 22.40 -12.44
N TYR A 359 -38.76 21.36 -12.83
CA TYR A 359 -38.31 19.98 -12.65
C TYR A 359 -38.36 19.21 -13.98
N LEU A 360 -37.42 18.29 -14.13
CA LEU A 360 -37.35 17.35 -15.22
C LEU A 360 -37.32 15.94 -14.64
N ILE A 361 -38.17 15.04 -15.14
CA ILE A 361 -38.18 13.63 -14.70
C ILE A 361 -38.47 12.72 -15.89
N ASN A 362 -37.77 11.59 -15.98
CA ASN A 362 -38.08 10.58 -16.98
C ASN A 362 -39.38 9.85 -16.63
N THR A 363 -40.22 9.67 -17.60
CA THR A 363 -41.54 8.99 -17.44
C THR A 363 -41.43 7.50 -17.72
N LYS A 364 -40.38 7.10 -18.43
CA LYS A 364 -40.01 5.72 -18.75
C LYS A 364 -38.55 5.50 -18.42
N PRO A 365 -38.14 4.27 -18.17
CA PRO A 365 -36.73 3.98 -18.01
C PRO A 365 -35.91 4.50 -19.20
N LEU A 366 -34.81 5.17 -18.89
CA LEU A 366 -33.91 5.76 -19.87
C LEU A 366 -32.78 4.75 -20.13
N GLU A 367 -32.85 4.11 -21.28
CA GLU A 367 -31.80 3.19 -21.72
C GLU A 367 -30.67 3.94 -22.41
N PHE A 368 -29.43 3.55 -22.11
CA PHE A 368 -28.24 4.12 -22.73
C PHE A 368 -27.16 3.07 -22.94
N THR A 369 -26.22 3.37 -23.79
CA THR A 369 -25.01 2.59 -24.02
C THR A 369 -23.82 3.54 -23.90
N LEU A 370 -22.82 3.15 -23.14
CA LEU A 370 -21.50 3.77 -23.10
C LEU A 370 -20.56 2.97 -24.01
N GLY A 371 -19.53 3.61 -24.56
CA GLY A 371 -18.54 2.94 -25.43
C GLY A 371 -17.83 1.75 -24.76
N GLU A 372 -17.09 0.99 -25.54
CA GLU A 372 -16.49 -0.28 -25.10
C GLU A 372 -15.38 -0.12 -24.04
N ASP A 373 -14.82 1.09 -23.85
CA ASP A 373 -13.67 1.36 -22.98
C ASP A 373 -14.03 1.96 -21.60
N VAL A 374 -15.25 1.70 -21.12
CA VAL A 374 -15.70 2.22 -19.82
C VAL A 374 -15.19 1.36 -18.69
N ASP A 375 -14.27 1.87 -17.89
CA ASP A 375 -13.90 1.28 -16.60
C ASP A 375 -14.71 1.91 -15.46
N LEU A 376 -15.80 1.22 -15.09
CA LEU A 376 -16.70 1.66 -14.03
C LEU A 376 -16.05 1.61 -12.62
N LEU A 377 -14.99 0.81 -12.44
CA LEU A 377 -14.25 0.75 -11.17
C LEU A 377 -13.33 1.95 -10.99
N GLN A 378 -12.80 2.45 -12.10
CA GLN A 378 -11.94 3.65 -12.10
C GLN A 378 -12.73 4.95 -12.34
N LEU A 379 -14.07 4.87 -12.53
CA LEU A 379 -14.90 5.98 -12.95
C LEU A 379 -14.37 6.65 -14.23
N ASP A 380 -13.64 5.89 -15.03
CA ASP A 380 -13.17 6.34 -16.33
C ASP A 380 -14.25 6.06 -17.36
N LEU A 381 -14.87 7.13 -17.81
CA LEU A 381 -15.91 7.06 -18.84
C LEU A 381 -15.32 6.96 -20.26
N GLY A 382 -14.02 6.84 -20.41
CA GLY A 382 -13.29 6.71 -21.68
C GLY A 382 -13.36 7.95 -22.58
N GLU A 383 -12.87 7.88 -23.79
CA GLU A 383 -13.07 8.88 -24.89
C GLU A 383 -14.34 8.48 -25.68
N ASN A 384 -15.52 8.98 -25.54
CA ASN A 384 -16.64 8.31 -24.96
C ASN A 384 -17.85 8.47 -25.83
N GLU A 385 -18.33 7.38 -26.28
CA GLU A 385 -19.65 7.31 -26.92
C GLU A 385 -20.72 7.18 -25.83
N LEU A 386 -21.64 8.11 -25.76
CA LEU A 386 -22.87 8.00 -25.01
C LEU A 386 -24.04 7.98 -25.97
N ILE A 387 -24.74 6.87 -26.04
CA ILE A 387 -25.94 6.72 -26.87
C ILE A 387 -27.14 6.62 -25.93
N LEU A 388 -27.99 7.67 -25.92
CA LEU A 388 -29.29 7.62 -25.28
C LEU A 388 -30.32 7.10 -26.28
N LYS A 389 -30.96 5.98 -25.97
CA LYS A 389 -32.06 5.45 -26.72
C LYS A 389 -33.28 6.39 -26.64
N PRO A 390 -34.33 6.22 -27.47
CA PRO A 390 -35.46 7.14 -27.43
C PRO A 390 -36.02 7.35 -26.03
N PHE A 391 -36.05 8.57 -25.58
CA PHE A 391 -36.41 9.00 -24.24
C PHE A 391 -37.59 9.95 -24.20
N GLU A 392 -38.23 10.03 -23.04
CA GLU A 392 -39.29 10.95 -22.71
C GLU A 392 -39.10 11.53 -21.30
N PHE A 393 -39.00 12.83 -21.24
CA PHE A 393 -38.97 13.57 -19.97
C PHE A 393 -40.19 14.50 -19.84
N HIS A 394 -40.73 14.56 -18.64
CA HIS A 394 -41.64 15.64 -18.27
C HIS A 394 -40.83 16.81 -17.71
N VAL A 395 -41.15 18.00 -18.19
CA VAL A 395 -40.60 19.27 -17.69
C VAL A 395 -41.75 20.16 -17.28
N ASN A 396 -42.01 20.25 -15.98
CA ASN A 396 -43.23 20.84 -15.47
C ASN A 396 -44.49 20.25 -16.16
N ASP A 397 -45.24 21.08 -16.90
CA ASP A 397 -46.41 20.66 -17.66
C ASP A 397 -46.13 20.24 -19.10
N GLY A 398 -44.89 20.34 -19.52
CA GLY A 398 -44.44 20.01 -20.87
C GLY A 398 -43.72 18.67 -20.98
N ILE A 399 -43.45 18.29 -22.22
CA ILE A 399 -42.80 17.00 -22.54
C ILE A 399 -41.63 17.26 -23.49
N ILE A 400 -40.51 16.61 -23.21
CA ILE A 400 -39.34 16.51 -24.10
C ILE A 400 -39.18 15.04 -24.50
N THR A 401 -39.17 14.78 -25.81
CA THR A 401 -38.85 13.45 -26.34
C THR A 401 -37.68 13.56 -27.28
N GLY A 402 -36.90 12.51 -27.38
CA GLY A 402 -35.76 12.50 -28.30
C GLY A 402 -34.91 11.24 -28.23
N HIS A 403 -33.81 11.28 -28.93
CA HIS A 403 -32.68 10.38 -28.83
C HIS A 403 -31.40 11.23 -28.98
N LEU A 404 -30.30 10.78 -28.44
CA LEU A 404 -29.02 11.48 -28.50
C LEU A 404 -27.88 10.47 -28.66
N SER A 405 -26.98 10.72 -29.57
CA SER A 405 -25.72 10.06 -29.70
C SER A 405 -24.60 11.08 -29.57
N LEU A 406 -23.77 10.92 -28.59
CA LEU A 406 -22.52 11.66 -28.37
C LEU A 406 -21.39 10.68 -28.69
N THR A 407 -20.80 10.88 -29.85
CA THR A 407 -19.62 10.19 -30.34
C THR A 407 -18.62 11.30 -30.73
N ASP A 408 -17.69 11.05 -31.64
CA ASP A 408 -16.87 12.12 -32.26
C ASP A 408 -17.74 13.23 -32.85
N GLU A 409 -18.98 12.91 -33.21
CA GLU A 409 -20.00 13.84 -33.67
C GLU A 409 -21.25 13.77 -32.76
N VAL A 410 -21.91 14.91 -32.59
CA VAL A 410 -23.20 14.97 -31.87
C VAL A 410 -24.34 14.77 -32.86
N ASP A 411 -25.04 13.65 -32.77
CA ASP A 411 -26.26 13.37 -33.53
C ASP A 411 -27.45 13.20 -32.58
N GLY A 412 -28.58 13.76 -32.91
CA GLY A 412 -29.76 13.62 -32.09
C GLY A 412 -30.98 14.37 -32.57
N LEU A 413 -32.12 13.96 -32.05
CA LEU A 413 -33.41 14.62 -32.29
C LEU A 413 -34.03 14.96 -30.92
N LEU A 414 -34.41 16.21 -30.75
CA LEU A 414 -35.18 16.71 -29.63
C LEU A 414 -36.50 17.28 -30.11
N LYS A 415 -37.60 16.83 -29.51
CA LYS A 415 -38.94 17.41 -29.70
C LYS A 415 -39.43 17.92 -28.36
N VAL A 416 -39.87 19.17 -28.35
CA VAL A 416 -40.37 19.88 -27.19
C VAL A 416 -41.84 20.21 -27.41
N SER A 417 -42.71 19.91 -26.45
CA SER A 417 -44.15 20.16 -26.50
C SER A 417 -44.61 20.73 -25.17
N ASN A 418 -45.44 21.79 -25.25
CA ASN A 418 -46.12 22.40 -24.11
C ASN A 418 -45.20 22.89 -22.97
N ILE A 419 -44.01 23.36 -23.25
CA ILE A 419 -43.13 24.03 -22.27
C ILE A 419 -43.44 25.55 -22.36
N GLU A 420 -43.98 26.12 -21.28
CA GLU A 420 -44.15 27.54 -21.10
C GLU A 420 -42.94 28.17 -20.39
#